data_f3cd911c9a4f06b39f749d797fd10356
#
_entry.id   f3cd911c9a4f06b39f749d797fd10356
#
_cell.length_a   1.000
_cell.length_b   1.000
_cell.length_c   1.000
_cell.angle_alpha   90.00
_cell.angle_beta   90.00
_cell.angle_gamma   90.00
#
_symmetry.space_group_name_H-M   'P 1'
#
loop_
_entity.id
_entity.type
_entity.pdbx_description
1 polymer ?
#
loop_
_entity_poly.entity_id
_entity_poly.type
_entity_poly.pdbx_seq_one_letter_code
_entity_poly.pdbx_strand_id
1 'polypeptide(L)'
;MMYAHVTNGAVDAVGRPPDTTWAGGRWYDLRTLDPTALAACGWVPATPTSRPADTATTTWDSSWAVSGGTATQVWAERPKTQAALDSGTIATNTAALLAKAGTALATNGTYLAIANPTNAQAVAQVQRLTRQVNALLRLARRDILTTDGT
;
A
#
# COMPACT_ATOMS: atom_id res chain seq x y z
N MET A 1 -8.57 21.30 -15.47
CA MET A 1 -9.20 20.18 -16.18
C MET A 1 -8.08 19.22 -16.60
N MET A 2 -8.29 17.92 -16.48
CA MET A 2 -7.33 16.89 -16.88
C MET A 2 -7.73 16.36 -18.26
N TYR A 3 -6.76 16.00 -19.07
CA TYR A 3 -6.98 15.42 -20.39
C TYR A 3 -6.18 14.14 -20.54
N ALA A 4 -6.60 13.29 -21.48
CA ALA A 4 -5.88 12.10 -21.91
C ALA A 4 -5.59 12.21 -23.42
N HIS A 5 -4.38 11.88 -23.82
CA HIS A 5 -4.04 11.69 -25.23
C HIS A 5 -4.37 10.26 -25.64
N VAL A 6 -5.08 10.13 -26.77
CA VAL A 6 -5.60 8.86 -27.25
C VAL A 6 -5.03 8.59 -28.64
N THR A 7 -4.31 7.49 -28.80
CA THR A 7 -3.78 7.00 -30.07
C THR A 7 -4.34 5.61 -30.35
N ASN A 8 -4.97 5.42 -31.49
CA ASN A 8 -5.57 4.12 -31.89
C ASN A 8 -6.55 3.54 -30.84
N GLY A 9 -7.31 4.42 -30.17
CA GLY A 9 -8.29 4.01 -29.14
C GLY A 9 -7.72 3.70 -27.77
N ALA A 10 -6.40 3.81 -27.57
CA ALA A 10 -5.73 3.61 -26.29
C ALA A 10 -5.20 4.94 -25.73
N VAL A 11 -5.22 5.09 -24.42
CA VAL A 11 -4.62 6.25 -23.72
C VAL A 11 -3.11 6.02 -23.60
N ASP A 12 -2.31 6.92 -24.13
CA ASP A 12 -0.86 6.90 -24.08
C ASP A 12 -0.26 7.98 -23.17
N ALA A 13 -1.00 9.05 -22.88
CA ALA A 13 -0.60 10.06 -21.90
C ALA A 13 -1.81 10.65 -21.17
N VAL A 14 -1.60 11.06 -19.92
CA VAL A 14 -2.62 11.73 -19.11
C VAL A 14 -2.02 12.95 -18.44
N GLY A 15 -2.70 14.09 -18.50
CA GLY A 15 -2.24 15.33 -17.91
C GLY A 15 -2.79 16.56 -18.60
N ARG A 16 -2.02 17.61 -18.56
CA ARG A 16 -2.28 18.82 -19.36
C ARG A 16 -1.75 18.58 -20.79
N PRO A 17 -2.53 18.92 -21.84
CA PRO A 17 -2.02 18.90 -23.22
C PRO A 17 -0.74 19.76 -23.33
N PRO A 18 0.22 19.38 -24.16
CA PRO A 18 1.37 20.24 -24.45
C PRO A 18 0.90 21.58 -25.06
N ASP A 19 1.73 22.61 -24.97
CA ASP A 19 1.35 23.93 -25.49
C ASP A 19 1.11 23.92 -27.00
N THR A 20 1.80 23.03 -27.74
CA THR A 20 1.64 22.87 -29.19
C THR A 20 1.67 21.39 -29.60
N THR A 21 0.99 21.05 -30.65
CA THR A 21 1.06 19.72 -31.29
C THR A 21 1.08 19.80 -32.80
N TRP A 22 1.67 18.78 -33.45
CA TRP A 22 1.64 18.60 -34.88
C TRP A 22 0.58 17.56 -35.25
N ALA A 23 -0.40 17.95 -36.06
CA ALA A 23 -1.42 17.04 -36.55
C ALA A 23 -1.90 17.44 -37.93
N GLY A 24 -2.16 16.48 -38.80
CA GLY A 24 -2.67 16.74 -40.15
C GLY A 24 -1.83 17.69 -41.01
N GLY A 25 -0.52 17.71 -40.80
CA GLY A 25 0.39 18.55 -41.57
C GLY A 25 0.52 20.01 -41.12
N ARG A 26 0.03 20.37 -39.93
CA ARG A 26 0.17 21.71 -39.33
C ARG A 26 0.33 21.68 -37.83
N TRP A 27 0.91 22.78 -37.28
CA TRP A 27 1.01 23.03 -35.86
C TRP A 27 -0.27 23.63 -35.30
N TYR A 28 -0.71 23.16 -34.15
CA TYR A 28 -1.82 23.71 -33.38
C TYR A 28 -1.33 24.20 -32.03
N ASP A 29 -1.80 25.38 -31.60
CA ASP A 29 -1.66 25.85 -30.23
C ASP A 29 -2.81 25.27 -29.40
N LEU A 30 -2.55 24.22 -28.64
CA LEU A 30 -3.56 23.49 -27.85
C LEU A 30 -4.19 24.34 -26.74
N ARG A 31 -3.54 25.44 -26.35
CA ARG A 31 -4.10 26.35 -25.32
C ARG A 31 -5.30 27.15 -25.82
N THR A 32 -5.42 27.31 -27.11
CA THR A 32 -6.48 28.13 -27.74
C THR A 32 -7.59 27.29 -28.35
N LEU A 33 -7.45 25.97 -28.37
CA LEU A 33 -8.41 25.07 -29.00
C LEU A 33 -9.62 24.83 -28.09
N ASP A 34 -10.79 24.78 -28.71
CA ASP A 34 -11.99 24.25 -28.07
C ASP A 34 -11.91 22.72 -27.85
N PRO A 35 -12.82 22.14 -27.05
CA PRO A 35 -12.80 20.70 -26.77
C PRO A 35 -12.90 19.82 -28.03
N THR A 36 -13.62 20.25 -29.06
CA THR A 36 -13.80 19.49 -30.31
C THR A 36 -12.49 19.44 -31.08
N ALA A 37 -11.82 20.59 -31.20
CA ALA A 37 -10.53 20.70 -31.86
C ALA A 37 -9.41 19.96 -31.07
N LEU A 38 -9.46 19.98 -29.72
CA LEU A 38 -8.57 19.18 -28.88
C LEU A 38 -8.76 17.68 -29.15
N ALA A 39 -10.01 17.22 -29.26
CA ALA A 39 -10.31 15.82 -29.56
C ALA A 39 -9.82 15.42 -30.96
N ALA A 40 -9.89 16.29 -31.93
CA ALA A 40 -9.30 16.05 -33.28
C ALA A 40 -7.77 15.92 -33.26
N CYS A 41 -7.11 16.48 -32.23
CA CYS A 41 -5.68 16.31 -31.97
C CYS A 41 -5.39 15.12 -31.01
N GLY A 42 -6.36 14.27 -30.74
CA GLY A 42 -6.23 13.11 -29.85
C GLY A 42 -6.37 13.41 -28.35
N TRP A 43 -6.66 14.65 -27.97
CA TRP A 43 -6.81 15.03 -26.56
C TRP A 43 -8.28 15.07 -26.14
N VAL A 44 -8.69 14.14 -25.28
CA VAL A 44 -10.05 14.06 -24.75
C VAL A 44 -10.09 14.39 -23.26
N PRO A 45 -11.22 14.91 -22.72
CA PRO A 45 -11.38 15.09 -21.29
C PRO A 45 -11.11 13.79 -20.54
N ALA A 46 -10.37 13.88 -19.42
CA ALA A 46 -10.04 12.74 -18.57
C ALA A 46 -10.69 12.90 -17.18
N THR A 47 -11.41 11.87 -16.75
CA THR A 47 -12.08 11.81 -15.47
C THR A 47 -11.39 10.77 -14.59
N PRO A 48 -10.61 11.21 -13.57
CA PRO A 48 -10.06 10.30 -12.58
C PRO A 48 -11.17 9.79 -11.68
N THR A 49 -11.05 8.55 -11.22
CA THR A 49 -11.93 7.95 -10.22
C THR A 49 -11.16 7.63 -8.95
N SER A 50 -11.87 7.58 -7.82
CA SER A 50 -11.25 7.20 -6.55
C SER A 50 -10.73 5.77 -6.61
N ARG A 51 -9.47 5.57 -6.18
CA ARG A 51 -8.92 4.23 -6.05
C ARG A 51 -9.66 3.47 -4.96
N PRO A 52 -10.15 2.23 -5.21
CA PRO A 52 -10.72 1.40 -4.17
C PRO A 52 -9.67 1.04 -3.10
N ALA A 53 -10.13 0.77 -1.88
CA ALA A 53 -9.24 0.37 -0.80
C ALA A 53 -8.65 -1.02 -1.05
N ASP A 54 -7.37 -1.21 -0.72
CA ASP A 54 -6.74 -2.54 -0.73
C ASP A 54 -7.40 -3.45 0.30
N THR A 55 -7.53 -4.73 -0.05
CA THR A 55 -7.88 -5.77 0.92
C THR A 55 -6.63 -6.40 1.54
N ALA A 56 -6.83 -7.41 2.39
CA ALA A 56 -5.70 -8.18 2.93
C ALA A 56 -4.88 -8.86 1.82
N THR A 57 -5.52 -9.32 0.76
CA THR A 57 -4.92 -10.18 -0.28
C THR A 57 -4.89 -9.56 -1.67
N THR A 58 -5.61 -8.47 -1.91
CA THR A 58 -5.72 -7.83 -3.22
C THR A 58 -5.35 -6.35 -3.22
N THR A 59 -4.95 -5.87 -4.37
CA THR A 59 -4.65 -4.46 -4.67
C THR A 59 -5.25 -4.10 -6.03
N TRP A 60 -5.09 -2.85 -6.48
CA TRP A 60 -5.74 -2.34 -7.67
C TRP A 60 -4.74 -1.74 -8.64
N ASP A 61 -4.84 -2.12 -9.90
CA ASP A 61 -4.15 -1.49 -11.00
C ASP A 61 -5.09 -0.54 -11.72
N SER A 62 -4.58 0.64 -12.09
CA SER A 62 -5.36 1.61 -12.86
C SER A 62 -5.07 1.50 -14.35
N SER A 63 -6.12 1.66 -15.13
CA SER A 63 -6.05 1.87 -16.58
C SER A 63 -7.05 2.95 -16.98
N TRP A 64 -7.10 3.28 -18.27
CA TRP A 64 -8.04 4.28 -18.77
C TRP A 64 -8.89 3.66 -19.87
N ALA A 65 -10.19 3.79 -19.75
CA ALA A 65 -11.16 3.40 -20.77
C ALA A 65 -11.63 4.62 -21.54
N VAL A 66 -11.64 4.56 -22.86
CA VAL A 66 -12.12 5.63 -23.75
C VAL A 66 -13.50 5.27 -24.25
N SER A 67 -14.48 6.15 -24.01
CA SER A 67 -15.84 5.99 -24.50
C SER A 67 -16.50 7.35 -24.68
N GLY A 68 -17.25 7.53 -25.76
CA GLY A 68 -18.00 8.76 -26.02
C GLY A 68 -17.15 10.04 -26.02
N GLY A 69 -15.87 9.95 -26.46
CA GLY A 69 -14.97 11.11 -26.46
C GLY A 69 -14.46 11.54 -25.08
N THR A 70 -14.53 10.68 -24.09
CA THR A 70 -14.01 10.90 -22.73
C THR A 70 -13.15 9.70 -22.30
N ALA A 71 -12.05 9.95 -21.62
CA ALA A 71 -11.26 8.92 -20.95
C ALA A 71 -11.64 8.85 -19.47
N THR A 72 -12.01 7.68 -18.98
CA THR A 72 -12.36 7.45 -17.57
C THR A 72 -11.35 6.49 -16.96
N GLN A 73 -10.82 6.84 -15.79
CA GLN A 73 -9.95 5.93 -15.04
C GLN A 73 -10.77 4.75 -14.52
N VAL A 74 -10.28 3.53 -14.77
CA VAL A 74 -10.88 2.28 -14.31
C VAL A 74 -9.87 1.51 -13.47
N TRP A 75 -10.36 0.74 -12.51
CA TRP A 75 -9.56 -0.02 -11.57
C TRP A 75 -9.82 -1.51 -11.76
N ALA A 76 -8.76 -2.28 -11.94
CA ALA A 76 -8.82 -3.73 -12.01
C ALA A 76 -8.19 -4.32 -10.74
N GLU A 77 -8.92 -5.23 -10.09
CA GLU A 77 -8.42 -5.95 -8.94
C GLU A 77 -7.35 -6.94 -9.36
N ARG A 78 -6.26 -7.02 -8.59
CA ARG A 78 -5.23 -8.06 -8.76
C ARG A 78 -4.75 -8.59 -7.41
N PRO A 79 -4.30 -9.85 -7.34
CA PRO A 79 -3.68 -10.40 -6.14
C PRO A 79 -2.42 -9.62 -5.76
N LYS A 80 -2.20 -9.46 -4.46
CA LYS A 80 -0.91 -8.97 -3.94
C LYS A 80 0.17 -10.00 -4.21
N THR A 81 1.39 -9.54 -4.44
CA THR A 81 2.56 -10.41 -4.52
C THR A 81 2.84 -11.05 -3.16
N GLN A 82 3.50 -12.21 -3.15
CA GLN A 82 3.90 -12.87 -1.90
C GLN A 82 4.74 -11.92 -1.02
N ALA A 83 5.67 -11.16 -1.60
CA ALA A 83 6.46 -10.17 -0.88
C ALA A 83 5.60 -9.08 -0.20
N ALA A 84 4.50 -8.64 -0.82
CA ALA A 84 3.59 -7.67 -0.22
C ALA A 84 2.77 -8.29 0.93
N LEU A 85 2.36 -9.56 0.81
CA LEU A 85 1.68 -10.31 1.88
C LEU A 85 2.61 -10.53 3.07
N ASP A 86 3.85 -10.94 2.83
CA ASP A 86 4.85 -11.13 3.87
C ASP A 86 5.15 -9.83 4.61
N SER A 87 5.27 -8.71 3.87
CA SER A 87 5.46 -7.37 4.47
C SER A 87 4.30 -6.97 5.39
N GLY A 88 3.06 -7.25 4.99
CA GLY A 88 1.88 -7.04 5.81
C GLY A 88 1.89 -7.89 7.09
N THR A 89 2.25 -9.17 6.95
CA THR A 89 2.40 -10.11 8.08
C THR A 89 3.49 -9.65 9.05
N ILE A 90 4.65 -9.25 8.53
CA ILE A 90 5.76 -8.72 9.33
C ILE A 90 5.32 -7.48 10.10
N ALA A 91 4.63 -6.53 9.46
CA ALA A 91 4.16 -5.32 10.11
C ALA A 91 3.18 -5.64 11.26
N THR A 92 2.22 -6.53 11.03
CA THR A 92 1.24 -6.97 12.02
C THR A 92 1.92 -7.66 13.21
N ASN A 93 2.82 -8.60 12.94
CA ASN A 93 3.53 -9.35 13.98
C ASN A 93 4.47 -8.43 14.78
N THR A 94 5.14 -7.47 14.12
CA THR A 94 5.96 -6.47 14.80
C THR A 94 5.14 -5.63 15.77
N ALA A 95 3.98 -5.14 15.36
CA ALA A 95 3.08 -4.37 16.22
C ALA A 95 2.60 -5.20 17.43
N ALA A 96 2.24 -6.48 17.20
CA ALA A 96 1.85 -7.40 18.28
C ALA A 96 3.00 -7.67 19.28
N LEU A 97 4.23 -7.83 18.79
CA LEU A 97 5.41 -8.03 19.67
C LEU A 97 5.72 -6.77 20.49
N LEU A 98 5.60 -5.57 19.89
CA LEU A 98 5.78 -4.31 20.63
C LEU A 98 4.74 -4.12 21.72
N ALA A 99 3.48 -4.45 21.46
CA ALA A 99 2.42 -4.40 22.47
C ALA A 99 2.70 -5.38 23.63
N LYS A 100 3.11 -6.63 23.32
CA LYS A 100 3.53 -7.62 24.31
C LYS A 100 4.74 -7.14 25.13
N ALA A 101 5.71 -6.46 24.51
CA ALA A 101 6.89 -5.93 25.21
C ALA A 101 6.52 -4.93 26.31
N GLY A 102 5.58 -4.01 26.05
CA GLY A 102 5.07 -3.08 27.06
C GLY A 102 4.46 -3.80 28.26
N THR A 103 3.61 -4.80 28.03
CA THR A 103 3.02 -5.65 29.09
C THR A 103 4.08 -6.46 29.83
N ALA A 104 5.09 -6.98 29.12
CA ALA A 104 6.17 -7.76 29.70
C ALA A 104 7.02 -6.94 30.67
N LEU A 105 7.34 -5.68 30.33
CA LEU A 105 8.09 -4.78 31.23
C LEU A 105 7.34 -4.54 32.56
N ALA A 106 6.04 -4.26 32.49
CA ALA A 106 5.21 -4.06 33.68
C ALA A 106 5.16 -5.33 34.54
N THR A 107 4.97 -6.50 33.94
CA THR A 107 4.92 -7.80 34.63
C THR A 107 6.26 -8.15 35.29
N ASN A 108 7.38 -7.90 34.60
CA ASN A 108 8.72 -8.12 35.13
C ASN A 108 8.96 -7.19 36.34
N GLY A 109 8.56 -5.91 36.26
CA GLY A 109 8.63 -4.97 37.38
C GLY A 109 7.84 -5.47 38.61
N THR A 110 6.63 -5.98 38.39
CA THR A 110 5.82 -6.57 39.47
C THR A 110 6.51 -7.78 40.11
N TYR A 111 7.11 -8.68 39.32
CA TYR A 111 7.83 -9.83 39.84
C TYR A 111 9.06 -9.41 40.65
N LEU A 112 9.83 -8.44 40.20
CA LEU A 112 11.01 -7.94 40.90
C LEU A 112 10.68 -7.30 42.24
N ALA A 113 9.45 -6.86 42.47
CA ALA A 113 8.98 -6.32 43.75
C ALA A 113 8.62 -7.40 44.80
N ILE A 114 8.60 -8.68 44.43
CA ILE A 114 8.29 -9.79 45.35
C ILE A 114 9.53 -10.14 46.16
N ALA A 115 9.53 -9.88 47.45
CA ALA A 115 10.67 -10.13 48.33
C ALA A 115 11.04 -11.62 48.43
N ASN A 116 10.04 -12.52 48.50
CA ASN A 116 10.23 -13.97 48.62
C ASN A 116 9.31 -14.71 47.66
N PRO A 117 9.69 -14.86 46.37
CA PRO A 117 8.86 -15.54 45.39
C PRO A 117 8.77 -17.05 45.70
N THR A 118 7.59 -17.60 45.53
CA THR A 118 7.37 -19.06 45.62
C THR A 118 7.99 -19.76 44.38
N ASN A 119 8.26 -21.08 44.47
CA ASN A 119 8.74 -21.88 43.37
C ASN A 119 7.79 -21.77 42.14
N ALA A 120 6.49 -21.78 42.34
CA ALA A 120 5.52 -21.63 41.27
C ALA A 120 5.64 -20.27 40.57
N GLN A 121 5.84 -19.18 41.31
CA GLN A 121 6.06 -17.84 40.76
C GLN A 121 7.38 -17.77 40.00
N ALA A 122 8.45 -18.38 40.53
CA ALA A 122 9.75 -18.44 39.86
C ALA A 122 9.68 -19.21 38.51
N VAL A 123 9.05 -20.38 38.50
CA VAL A 123 8.84 -21.17 37.29
C VAL A 123 8.03 -20.39 36.25
N ALA A 124 6.93 -19.76 36.64
CA ALA A 124 6.12 -18.93 35.78
C ALA A 124 6.93 -17.75 35.17
N GLN A 125 7.79 -17.13 35.97
CA GLN A 125 8.66 -16.05 35.50
C GLN A 125 9.71 -16.53 34.51
N VAL A 126 10.33 -17.67 34.73
CA VAL A 126 11.28 -18.30 33.77
C VAL A 126 10.59 -18.55 32.41
N GLN A 127 9.40 -19.12 32.40
CA GLN A 127 8.62 -19.32 31.17
C GLN A 127 8.31 -18.03 30.46
N ARG A 128 7.97 -16.95 31.19
CA ARG A 128 7.74 -15.62 30.58
C ARG A 128 9.00 -15.05 29.96
N LEU A 129 10.14 -15.11 30.70
CA LEU A 129 11.43 -14.65 30.18
C LEU A 129 11.87 -15.43 28.96
N THR A 130 11.66 -16.76 28.91
CA THR A 130 11.95 -17.57 27.73
C THR A 130 11.17 -17.08 26.51
N ARG A 131 9.87 -16.79 26.65
CA ARG A 131 9.07 -16.24 25.54
C ARG A 131 9.56 -14.86 25.09
N GLN A 132 9.95 -13.99 26.03
CA GLN A 132 10.51 -12.68 25.74
C GLN A 132 11.83 -12.79 24.99
N VAL A 133 12.71 -13.69 25.39
CA VAL A 133 13.98 -13.97 24.68
C VAL A 133 13.69 -14.51 23.29
N ASN A 134 12.75 -15.43 23.11
CA ASN A 134 12.35 -15.93 21.81
C ASN A 134 11.87 -14.81 20.90
N ALA A 135 11.05 -13.87 21.41
CA ALA A 135 10.60 -12.70 20.65
C ALA A 135 11.78 -11.82 20.22
N LEU A 136 12.74 -11.55 21.10
CA LEU A 136 13.93 -10.78 20.79
C LEU A 136 14.82 -11.48 19.75
N LEU A 137 14.99 -12.81 19.84
CA LEU A 137 15.75 -13.60 18.87
C LEU A 137 15.10 -13.55 17.49
N ARG A 138 13.76 -13.65 17.41
CA ARG A 138 13.03 -13.50 16.13
C ARG A 138 13.24 -12.13 15.53
N LEU A 139 13.11 -11.05 16.33
CA LEU A 139 13.39 -9.69 15.88
C LEU A 139 14.82 -9.53 15.38
N ALA A 140 15.81 -10.03 16.12
CA ALA A 140 17.22 -9.96 15.74
C ALA A 140 17.53 -10.72 14.44
N ARG A 141 16.88 -11.86 14.23
CA ARG A 141 17.02 -12.68 13.01
C ARG A 141 16.15 -12.18 11.84
N ARG A 142 15.29 -11.18 12.07
CA ARG A 142 14.26 -10.74 11.12
C ARG A 142 13.28 -11.85 10.70
N ASP A 143 13.10 -12.85 11.54
CA ASP A 143 12.20 -13.98 11.36
C ASP A 143 10.88 -13.66 12.08
N ILE A 144 10.06 -12.79 11.45
CA ILE A 144 8.85 -12.22 12.05
C ILE A 144 7.57 -12.69 11.29
N LEU A 145 7.71 -13.69 10.43
CA LEU A 145 6.54 -14.26 9.72
C LEU A 145 5.60 -15.04 10.65
N THR A 146 6.09 -15.47 11.80
CA THR A 146 5.29 -16.09 12.87
C THR A 146 5.67 -15.52 14.24
N THR A 147 4.74 -15.59 15.19
CA THR A 147 4.95 -15.21 16.60
C THR A 147 4.88 -16.43 17.55
N ASP A 148 5.01 -17.65 17.02
CA ASP A 148 4.95 -18.88 17.81
C ASP A 148 6.02 -18.92 18.90
N GLY A 149 5.63 -19.29 20.11
CA GLY A 149 6.55 -19.39 21.26
C GLY A 149 6.98 -18.05 21.86
N THR A 150 6.29 -16.94 21.52
CA THR A 150 6.56 -15.60 22.09
C THR A 150 5.47 -15.11 23.04
#